data_9d143841b30beecafe3bf42c6c5ed49d
#
_entry.id   9d143841b30beecafe3bf42c6c5ed49d
#
_cell.length_a   1.000
_cell.length_b   1.000
_cell.length_c   1.000
_cell.angle_alpha   90.00
_cell.angle_beta   90.00
_cell.angle_gamma   90.00
#
_symmetry.space_group_name_H-M   'P 1'
#
loop_
_entity.id
_entity.type
_entity.pdbx_description
1 polymer ?
#
loop_
_entity_poly.entity_id
_entity_poly.type
_entity_poly.pdbx_seq_one_letter_code
_entity_poly.pdbx_strand_id
1 'polypeptide(L)' 'MFKGTTYDSLEKQVGGKHYRNMKIQPAHFINENKLLFAEGNAIKYICRHQTKGKEEDIKKAIHYLEMILERDYS' A
#
# COMPACT_ATOMS: atom_id res chain seq x y z
N MET A 1 4.69 14.80 11.47
CA MET A 1 5.95 14.69 10.73
C MET A 1 6.85 13.63 11.32
N PHE A 2 7.47 12.85 10.48
CA PHE A 2 8.38 11.79 10.93
C PHE A 2 9.71 12.36 11.36
N LYS A 3 10.29 11.76 12.38
CA LYS A 3 11.60 12.17 12.87
C LYS A 3 12.63 11.24 12.28
N GLY A 4 13.52 11.80 11.49
CA GLY A 4 14.57 11.00 10.88
C GLY A 4 13.98 9.89 10.03
N THR A 5 14.54 8.71 10.14
CA THR A 5 14.13 7.56 9.36
C THR A 5 13.29 6.56 10.18
N THR A 6 12.87 6.94 11.38
CA THR A 6 12.14 6.04 12.24
C THR A 6 10.67 6.01 11.87
N TYR A 7 10.16 4.81 11.67
CA TYR A 7 8.76 4.61 11.34
C TYR A 7 8.14 3.68 12.37
N ASP A 8 8.15 4.11 13.64
CA ASP A 8 7.65 3.28 14.73
C ASP A 8 6.22 2.85 14.54
N SER A 9 5.41 3.72 13.96
CA SER A 9 4.01 3.41 13.73
C SER A 9 3.81 2.24 12.79
N LEU A 10 4.79 1.96 11.93
CA LEU A 10 4.68 0.84 11.01
C LEU A 10 4.80 -0.50 11.72
N GLU A 11 5.53 -0.54 12.82
CA GLU A 11 5.72 -1.78 13.56
C GLU A 11 4.51 -2.17 14.37
N LYS A 12 3.66 -1.23 14.70
CA LYS A 12 2.46 -1.50 15.49
C LYS A 12 1.40 -2.23 14.69
N GLN A 13 1.29 -1.95 13.41
CA GLN A 13 0.37 -2.64 12.53
C GLN A 13 -1.03 -2.74 13.10
N VAL A 14 -1.62 -1.59 13.40
CA VAL A 14 -2.98 -1.56 13.92
C VAL A 14 -3.90 -2.26 12.93
N GLY A 15 -4.68 -3.23 13.44
CA GLY A 15 -5.63 -3.94 12.62
C GLY A 15 -5.11 -5.17 11.93
N GLY A 16 -3.85 -5.58 12.17
CA GLY A 16 -3.38 -6.80 11.56
C GLY A 16 -1.87 -6.87 11.43
N LYS A 17 -1.45 -7.98 10.84
CA LYS A 17 -0.03 -8.27 10.68
C LYS A 17 0.34 -8.51 9.23
N HIS A 18 -0.42 -7.94 8.30
CA HIS A 18 -0.30 -8.26 6.87
C HIS A 18 1.06 -7.92 6.29
N TYR A 19 1.74 -6.95 6.88
CA TYR A 19 3.01 -6.45 6.32
C TYR A 19 4.20 -6.74 7.21
N ARG A 20 4.01 -7.50 8.28
CA ARG A 20 5.05 -7.69 9.29
C ARG A 20 6.36 -8.21 8.74
N ASN A 21 6.26 -9.14 7.79
CA ASN A 21 7.44 -9.81 7.28
C ASN A 21 8.04 -9.15 6.05
N MET A 22 7.52 -8.01 5.65
CA MET A 22 8.07 -7.34 4.48
C MET A 22 9.30 -6.54 4.85
N LYS A 23 10.33 -6.64 4.04
CA LYS A 23 11.55 -5.90 4.29
C LYS A 23 11.33 -4.40 4.29
N ILE A 24 10.54 -3.93 3.35
CA ILE A 24 10.18 -2.52 3.26
C ILE A 24 8.68 -2.45 3.37
N GLN A 25 8.21 -1.73 4.39
CA GLN A 25 6.78 -1.60 4.59
C GLN A 25 6.14 -0.79 3.46
N PRO A 26 5.00 -1.24 2.94
CA PRO A 26 4.33 -0.49 1.87
C PRO A 26 4.08 0.97 2.23
N ALA A 27 3.65 1.24 3.46
CA ALA A 27 3.40 2.61 3.89
C ALA A 27 4.66 3.45 3.82
N HIS A 28 5.81 2.89 4.20
CA HIS A 28 7.07 3.60 4.11
C HIS A 28 7.41 3.92 2.66
N PHE A 29 7.32 2.94 1.80
CA PHE A 29 7.61 3.11 0.38
C PHE A 29 6.71 4.18 -0.24
N ILE A 30 5.41 4.08 0.03
CA ILE A 30 4.43 5.00 -0.54
C ILE A 30 4.68 6.42 -0.08
N ASN A 31 4.92 6.60 1.22
CA ASN A 31 5.12 7.94 1.78
C ASN A 31 6.44 8.55 1.34
N GLU A 32 7.51 7.76 1.35
CA GLU A 32 8.81 8.28 0.96
C GLU A 32 8.87 8.69 -0.49
N ASN A 33 8.14 8.00 -1.33
CA ASN A 33 8.09 8.32 -2.75
C ASN A 33 6.96 9.29 -3.09
N LYS A 34 6.19 9.72 -2.09
CA LYS A 34 5.13 10.71 -2.27
C LYS A 34 4.13 10.31 -3.34
N LEU A 35 3.76 9.02 -3.30
CA LEU A 35 2.81 8.50 -4.27
C LEU A 35 1.40 8.99 -3.95
N LEU A 36 0.59 9.08 -4.99
CA LEU A 36 -0.77 9.52 -4.84
C LEU A 36 -1.65 8.39 -4.28
N PHE A 37 -2.89 8.75 -3.97
CA PHE A 37 -3.81 7.83 -3.30
C PHE A 37 -4.02 6.53 -4.06
N ALA A 38 -4.33 6.61 -5.36
CA ALA A 38 -4.61 5.41 -6.14
C ALA A 38 -3.39 4.51 -6.26
N GLU A 39 -2.22 5.10 -6.53
CA GLU A 39 -0.99 4.32 -6.61
C GLU A 39 -0.69 3.63 -5.29
N GLY A 40 -0.84 4.37 -4.19
CA GLY A 40 -0.58 3.81 -2.87
C GLY A 40 -1.52 2.67 -2.54
N ASN A 41 -2.80 2.83 -2.86
CA ASN A 41 -3.75 1.76 -2.57
C ASN A 41 -3.53 0.54 -3.45
N ALA A 42 -3.19 0.74 -4.72
CA ALA A 42 -2.87 -0.40 -5.59
C ALA A 42 -1.71 -1.19 -5.00
N ILE A 43 -0.65 -0.51 -4.59
CA ILE A 43 0.52 -1.17 -4.00
C ILE A 43 0.11 -1.91 -2.72
N LYS A 44 -0.67 -1.27 -1.87
CA LYS A 44 -1.09 -1.87 -0.61
C LYS A 44 -1.81 -3.20 -0.85
N TYR A 45 -2.78 -3.21 -1.76
CA TYR A 45 -3.55 -4.42 -2.01
C TYR A 45 -2.72 -5.51 -2.68
N ILE A 46 -1.81 -5.12 -3.57
CA ILE A 46 -0.89 -6.10 -4.17
C ILE A 46 -0.04 -6.76 -3.08
N CYS A 47 0.43 -5.98 -2.12
CA CYS A 47 1.29 -6.52 -1.07
C CYS A 47 0.57 -7.45 -0.12
N ARG A 48 -0.74 -7.29 0.07
CA ARG A 48 -1.44 -8.04 1.11
C ARG A 48 -2.32 -9.17 0.61
N HIS A 49 -2.51 -9.31 -0.70
CA HIS A 49 -3.52 -10.23 -1.21
C HIS A 49 -3.30 -11.68 -0.76
N GLN A 50 -2.05 -12.13 -0.66
CA GLN A 50 -1.79 -13.52 -0.29
C GLN A 50 -2.15 -13.84 1.16
N THR A 51 -2.04 -12.85 2.04
CA THR A 51 -2.27 -13.08 3.47
C THR A 51 -3.61 -12.58 3.96
N LYS A 52 -4.33 -11.78 3.18
CA LYS A 52 -5.56 -11.18 3.67
C LYS A 52 -6.73 -11.36 2.72
N GLY A 53 -6.84 -10.55 1.69
CA GLY A 53 -8.05 -10.47 0.90
C GLY A 53 -8.11 -11.35 -0.32
N LYS A 54 -7.00 -12.03 -0.65
CA LYS A 54 -6.98 -12.96 -1.77
C LYS A 54 -7.44 -12.30 -3.06
N GLU A 55 -8.34 -12.95 -3.78
CA GLU A 55 -8.83 -12.45 -5.05
C GLU A 55 -9.46 -11.06 -4.92
N GLU A 56 -10.14 -10.81 -3.82
CA GLU A 56 -10.79 -9.53 -3.59
C GLU A 56 -9.77 -8.39 -3.56
N ASP A 57 -8.63 -8.62 -2.94
CA ASP A 57 -7.58 -7.61 -2.90
C ASP A 57 -7.02 -7.32 -4.28
N ILE A 58 -6.89 -8.35 -5.12
CA ILE A 58 -6.42 -8.15 -6.48
C ILE A 58 -7.44 -7.33 -7.28
N LYS A 59 -8.72 -7.61 -7.09
CA LYS A 59 -9.76 -6.83 -7.76
C LYS A 59 -9.72 -5.37 -7.32
N LYS A 60 -9.46 -5.13 -6.04
CA LYS A 60 -9.32 -3.76 -5.54
C LYS A 60 -8.11 -3.08 -6.17
N ALA A 61 -6.99 -3.80 -6.29
CA ALA A 61 -5.80 -3.22 -6.94
C ALA A 61 -6.11 -2.83 -8.38
N ILE A 62 -6.82 -3.71 -9.10
CA ILE A 62 -7.20 -3.41 -10.48
C ILE A 62 -8.07 -2.15 -10.55
N HIS A 63 -9.01 -2.02 -9.61
CA HIS A 63 -9.85 -0.83 -9.56
C HIS A 63 -9.02 0.45 -9.42
N TYR A 64 -8.04 0.43 -8.53
CA TYR A 64 -7.19 1.61 -8.35
C TYR A 64 -6.30 1.87 -9.55
N LEU A 65 -5.86 0.81 -10.24
CA LEU A 65 -5.10 0.98 -11.47
C LEU A 65 -5.96 1.61 -12.56
N GLU A 66 -7.24 1.22 -12.64
CA GLU A 66 -8.17 1.83 -13.58
C GLU A 66 -8.36 3.33 -13.30
N MET A 67 -8.40 3.68 -12.01
CA MET A 67 -8.49 5.09 -11.65
C MET A 67 -7.30 5.89 -12.16
N ILE A 68 -6.11 5.28 -12.11
CA ILE A 68 -4.91 5.94 -12.63
C ILE A 68 -5.02 6.13 -14.13
N LEU A 69 -5.47 5.10 -14.84
CA LEU A 69 -5.64 5.20 -16.29
C LEU A 69 -6.60 6.33 -16.64
N GLU A 70 -7.71 6.43 -15.92
CA GLU A 70 -8.69 7.47 -16.18
C GLU A 70 -8.14 8.86 -15.89
N ARG A 71 -7.41 8.98 -14.79
CA ARG A 71 -6.87 10.27 -14.36
C ARG A 71 -5.79 10.78 -15.31
N ASP A 72 -4.88 9.90 -15.73
CA ASP A 72 -3.66 10.34 -16.40
C ASP A 72 -3.60 10.06 -17.90
N TYR A 73 -4.37 9.08 -18.39
CA TYR A 73 -4.17 8.60 -19.76
C TYR A 73 -5.43 8.47 -20.58
N SER A 74 -6.52 8.95 -20.08
CA SER A 74 -7.77 8.86 -20.87
C SER A 74 -8.02 10.08 -21.72
#